data_49dd48983c1433daeb1a87de8a6406df
#
_entry.id   49dd48983c1433daeb1a87de8a6406df
#
_cell.length_a   1.000
_cell.length_b   1.000
_cell.length_c   1.000
_cell.angle_alpha   90.00
_cell.angle_beta   90.00
_cell.angle_gamma   90.00
#
_symmetry.space_group_name_H-M   'P 1'
#
loop_
_entity.id
_entity.type
_entity.pdbx_description
1 polymer ?
#
loop_
_entity_poly.entity_id
_entity_poly.type
_entity_poly.pdbx_seq_one_letter_code
_entity_poly.pdbx_strand_id
1 'polypeptide(L)'
;MKALMGDTSDNIPGVAGIGPKGAGDLIQRYHTVEYIYDHLDELEIKDGVRKKLTASKENAILSRMLGEINCNAPVDTNVENYVVDMKDADECAGFMAKLELFSLIEKYGIKVDKNAKPEKVEKNSLEVVSDFDENELLKNVKSEKKLYLNFETENKELKSFAVLFDGKVYISTDEELFVKFIADSELEKYTRNIKTLYAYADEKNIDVENIVFDIELAAYLIEPSSKDYSDKNLCASYEIALPVCTDEQNEKYEAFACYAELCEKLGDKIKAHGQEKLLSEIEIPLAKVLARMENIGVCVERQGIDCLLYTSDA
;
A
#
# COMPACT_ATOMS: atom_id res chain seq x y z
N MET A 1 38.75 -10.60 -15.99
CA MET A 1 38.50 -9.14 -15.88
C MET A 1 38.02 -8.70 -14.50
N LYS A 2 36.95 -9.26 -13.93
CA LYS A 2 36.47 -8.97 -12.55
C LYS A 2 37.55 -9.18 -11.48
N ALA A 3 38.45 -10.15 -11.66
CA ALA A 3 39.58 -10.37 -10.75
C ALA A 3 40.55 -9.18 -10.61
N LEU A 4 40.68 -8.36 -11.63
CA LEU A 4 41.56 -7.17 -11.62
C LEU A 4 40.79 -5.89 -11.26
N MET A 5 39.59 -5.67 -11.83
CA MET A 5 38.86 -4.43 -11.58
C MET A 5 38.00 -4.45 -10.31
N GLY A 6 37.74 -5.65 -9.79
CA GLY A 6 36.74 -5.85 -8.73
C GLY A 6 35.33 -5.79 -9.25
N ASP A 7 34.36 -5.97 -8.32
CA ASP A 7 32.94 -5.78 -8.56
C ASP A 7 32.28 -5.32 -7.24
N THR A 8 31.84 -4.08 -7.23
CA THR A 8 31.25 -3.48 -6.01
C THR A 8 29.87 -4.05 -5.70
N SER A 9 29.12 -4.55 -6.72
CA SER A 9 27.82 -5.16 -6.49
C SER A 9 27.92 -6.50 -5.76
N ASP A 10 28.98 -7.26 -6.04
CA ASP A 10 29.25 -8.56 -5.44
C ASP A 10 30.31 -8.53 -4.33
N ASN A 11 30.75 -7.32 -3.96
CA ASN A 11 31.80 -7.09 -2.96
C ASN A 11 33.13 -7.83 -3.28
N ILE A 12 33.46 -7.94 -4.58
CA ILE A 12 34.71 -8.52 -5.05
C ILE A 12 35.79 -7.42 -5.06
N PRO A 13 36.90 -7.57 -4.28
CA PRO A 13 37.81 -6.45 -4.01
C PRO A 13 38.63 -6.00 -5.23
N GLY A 14 39.05 -6.93 -6.10
CA GLY A 14 39.94 -6.61 -7.23
C GLY A 14 41.31 -6.08 -6.82
N VAL A 15 41.97 -5.39 -7.76
CA VAL A 15 43.26 -4.71 -7.55
C VAL A 15 43.01 -3.21 -7.33
N ALA A 16 43.40 -2.70 -6.18
CA ALA A 16 43.16 -1.31 -5.81
C ALA A 16 43.73 -0.33 -6.87
N GLY A 17 42.86 0.51 -7.42
CA GLY A 17 43.20 1.53 -8.41
C GLY A 17 43.38 1.00 -9.85
N ILE A 18 42.95 -0.21 -10.16
CA ILE A 18 42.80 -0.71 -11.52
C ILE A 18 41.30 -0.78 -11.84
N GLY A 19 40.82 0.12 -12.69
CA GLY A 19 39.44 0.17 -13.16
C GLY A 19 39.23 -0.64 -14.45
N PRO A 20 37.99 -0.62 -15.01
CA PRO A 20 37.59 -1.41 -16.17
C PRO A 20 38.54 -1.28 -17.37
N LYS A 21 38.97 -0.06 -17.68
CA LYS A 21 39.90 0.19 -18.82
C LYS A 21 41.25 -0.43 -18.60
N GLY A 22 41.86 -0.30 -17.42
CA GLY A 22 43.15 -0.87 -17.10
C GLY A 22 43.13 -2.41 -17.03
N ALA A 23 42.04 -2.97 -16.44
CA ALA A 23 41.82 -4.41 -16.39
C ALA A 23 41.62 -4.97 -17.80
N GLY A 24 40.84 -4.26 -18.64
CA GLY A 24 40.62 -4.65 -20.04
C GLY A 24 41.92 -4.70 -20.86
N ASP A 25 42.76 -3.66 -20.78
CA ASP A 25 44.05 -3.60 -21.44
C ASP A 25 44.96 -4.73 -21.01
N LEU A 26 45.03 -5.03 -19.70
CA LEU A 26 45.86 -6.12 -19.18
C LEU A 26 45.40 -7.50 -19.70
N ILE A 27 44.10 -7.78 -19.64
CA ILE A 27 43.53 -9.05 -20.10
C ILE A 27 43.64 -9.20 -21.63
N GLN A 28 43.45 -8.11 -22.38
CA GLN A 28 43.58 -8.15 -23.84
C GLN A 28 45.03 -8.46 -24.27
N ARG A 29 46.00 -7.93 -23.54
CA ARG A 29 47.43 -8.12 -23.87
C ARG A 29 48.02 -9.43 -23.33
N TYR A 30 47.57 -9.84 -22.14
CA TYR A 30 48.19 -10.93 -21.40
C TYR A 30 47.27 -12.11 -21.11
N HIS A 31 46.01 -12.03 -21.57
CA HIS A 31 44.98 -13.08 -21.61
C HIS A 31 44.46 -13.54 -20.25
N THR A 32 45.33 -13.96 -19.30
CA THR A 32 44.91 -14.52 -18.02
C THR A 32 45.51 -13.77 -16.82
N VAL A 33 44.83 -13.83 -15.70
CA VAL A 33 45.32 -13.24 -14.44
C VAL A 33 46.56 -13.98 -13.95
N GLU A 34 46.54 -15.28 -14.10
CA GLU A 34 47.63 -16.19 -13.77
C GLU A 34 48.91 -15.78 -14.53
N TYR A 35 48.82 -15.63 -15.85
CA TYR A 35 49.97 -15.22 -16.67
C TYR A 35 50.52 -13.85 -16.25
N ILE A 36 49.63 -12.89 -15.91
CA ILE A 36 50.03 -11.55 -15.46
C ILE A 36 50.86 -11.64 -14.18
N TYR A 37 50.51 -12.50 -13.24
CA TYR A 37 51.21 -12.62 -11.96
C TYR A 37 52.46 -13.51 -12.04
N ASP A 38 52.50 -14.50 -12.93
CA ASP A 38 53.64 -15.36 -13.12
C ASP A 38 54.80 -14.64 -13.84
N HIS A 39 54.47 -13.66 -14.71
CA HIS A 39 55.46 -12.90 -15.49
C HIS A 39 55.50 -11.42 -15.12
N LEU A 40 55.03 -11.06 -13.93
CA LEU A 40 54.77 -9.66 -13.54
C LEU A 40 55.99 -8.73 -13.74
N ASP A 41 57.20 -9.23 -13.54
CA ASP A 41 58.42 -8.45 -13.68
C ASP A 41 58.86 -8.26 -15.16
N GLU A 42 58.40 -9.13 -16.05
CA GLU A 42 58.74 -9.11 -17.47
C GLU A 42 57.73 -8.35 -18.33
N LEU A 43 56.54 -8.03 -17.76
CA LEU A 43 55.47 -7.40 -18.52
C LEU A 43 55.85 -5.96 -18.93
N GLU A 44 55.53 -5.60 -20.16
CA GLU A 44 55.63 -4.19 -20.65
C GLU A 44 54.50 -3.32 -20.11
N ILE A 45 54.53 -3.03 -18.84
CA ILE A 45 53.52 -2.18 -18.14
C ILE A 45 54.20 -1.07 -17.39
N LYS A 46 53.45 0.02 -17.11
CA LYS A 46 53.95 1.14 -16.32
C LYS A 46 54.27 0.72 -14.88
N ASP A 47 55.37 1.23 -14.32
CA ASP A 47 55.77 0.93 -12.94
C ASP A 47 54.67 1.13 -11.91
N GLY A 48 53.84 2.15 -12.07
CA GLY A 48 52.71 2.41 -11.20
C GLY A 48 51.65 1.29 -11.25
N VAL A 49 51.40 0.68 -12.40
CA VAL A 49 50.51 -0.49 -12.58
C VAL A 49 51.14 -1.71 -11.92
N ARG A 50 52.42 -1.97 -12.16
CA ARG A 50 53.18 -3.06 -11.58
C ARG A 50 53.10 -3.03 -10.04
N LYS A 51 53.35 -1.86 -9.44
CA LYS A 51 53.23 -1.67 -7.97
C LYS A 51 51.84 -1.99 -7.44
N LYS A 52 50.80 -1.58 -8.15
CA LYS A 52 49.41 -1.87 -7.75
C LYS A 52 49.09 -3.37 -7.81
N LEU A 53 49.51 -4.03 -8.87
CA LEU A 53 49.35 -5.48 -9.04
C LEU A 53 50.10 -6.22 -7.92
N THR A 54 51.35 -5.86 -7.63
CA THR A 54 52.15 -6.48 -6.58
C THR A 54 51.48 -6.30 -5.20
N ALA A 55 51.04 -5.09 -4.88
CA ALA A 55 50.47 -4.76 -3.58
C ALA A 55 49.07 -5.45 -3.34
N SER A 56 48.37 -5.79 -4.40
CA SER A 56 47.02 -6.39 -4.32
C SER A 56 46.95 -7.82 -4.84
N LYS A 57 48.09 -8.56 -4.88
CA LYS A 57 48.15 -9.91 -5.41
C LYS A 57 47.13 -10.85 -4.75
N GLU A 58 47.06 -10.84 -3.43
CA GLU A 58 46.13 -11.70 -2.71
C GLU A 58 44.66 -11.38 -3.03
N ASN A 59 44.32 -10.10 -3.10
CA ASN A 59 42.98 -9.67 -3.49
C ASN A 59 42.64 -10.09 -4.93
N ALA A 60 43.57 -10.02 -5.86
CA ALA A 60 43.34 -10.45 -7.22
C ALA A 60 43.12 -11.98 -7.33
N ILE A 61 43.88 -12.77 -6.58
CA ILE A 61 43.70 -14.24 -6.51
C ILE A 61 42.36 -14.56 -5.88
N LEU A 62 41.99 -13.94 -4.77
CA LEU A 62 40.68 -14.11 -4.16
C LEU A 62 39.57 -13.74 -5.13
N SER A 63 39.68 -12.57 -5.77
CA SER A 63 38.69 -12.08 -6.74
C SER A 63 38.59 -13.01 -7.97
N ARG A 64 39.66 -13.63 -8.37
CA ARG A 64 39.68 -14.63 -9.44
C ARG A 64 38.87 -15.87 -9.03
N MET A 65 39.10 -16.38 -7.82
CA MET A 65 38.36 -17.51 -7.27
C MET A 65 36.87 -17.20 -7.09
N LEU A 66 36.53 -16.02 -6.57
CA LEU A 66 35.11 -15.59 -6.39
C LEU A 66 34.39 -15.35 -7.73
N GLY A 67 35.11 -14.89 -8.75
CA GLY A 67 34.57 -14.66 -10.09
C GLY A 67 34.49 -15.88 -10.97
N GLU A 68 34.94 -17.03 -10.52
CA GLU A 68 34.90 -18.29 -11.28
C GLU A 68 33.59 -19.04 -11.03
N ILE A 69 32.92 -19.44 -12.12
CA ILE A 69 31.71 -20.23 -12.03
C ILE A 69 32.05 -21.64 -11.54
N ASN A 70 31.48 -22.07 -10.43
CA ASN A 70 31.64 -23.42 -9.93
C ASN A 70 30.74 -24.38 -10.71
N CYS A 71 31.33 -25.07 -11.67
CA CYS A 71 30.65 -26.08 -12.51
C CYS A 71 30.39 -27.41 -11.78
N ASN A 72 30.94 -27.59 -10.58
CA ASN A 72 30.78 -28.80 -9.76
C ASN A 72 29.85 -28.59 -8.57
N ALA A 73 29.02 -27.56 -8.61
CA ALA A 73 28.00 -27.34 -7.58
C ALA A 73 27.05 -28.55 -7.51
N PRO A 74 26.64 -28.98 -6.31
CA PRO A 74 25.77 -30.17 -6.14
C PRO A 74 24.30 -29.80 -6.51
N VAL A 75 24.08 -29.59 -7.81
CA VAL A 75 22.75 -29.30 -8.37
C VAL A 75 22.29 -30.49 -9.22
N ASP A 76 20.99 -30.71 -9.26
CA ASP A 76 20.41 -31.64 -10.21
C ASP A 76 20.58 -31.08 -11.64
N THR A 77 21.24 -31.83 -12.52
CA THR A 77 21.48 -31.40 -13.91
C THR A 77 20.43 -31.92 -14.90
N ASN A 78 19.44 -32.69 -14.42
CA ASN A 78 18.32 -33.11 -15.24
C ASN A 78 17.33 -31.98 -15.45
N VAL A 79 17.36 -31.33 -16.61
CA VAL A 79 16.53 -30.17 -16.94
C VAL A 79 15.04 -30.50 -16.87
N GLU A 80 14.63 -31.74 -17.07
CA GLU A 80 13.23 -32.15 -16.98
C GLU A 80 12.64 -32.01 -15.58
N ASN A 81 13.49 -32.04 -14.54
CA ASN A 81 13.06 -31.86 -13.16
C ASN A 81 12.75 -30.38 -12.81
N TYR A 82 13.09 -29.44 -13.70
CA TYR A 82 12.86 -27.99 -13.51
C TYR A 82 11.70 -27.46 -14.35
N VAL A 83 10.86 -28.34 -14.86
CA VAL A 83 9.62 -27.94 -15.53
C VAL A 83 8.70 -27.28 -14.49
N VAL A 84 8.24 -26.06 -14.79
CA VAL A 84 7.30 -25.35 -13.92
C VAL A 84 5.98 -26.13 -13.86
N ASP A 85 5.63 -26.58 -12.68
CA ASP A 85 4.38 -27.28 -12.40
C ASP A 85 3.58 -26.46 -11.36
N MET A 86 2.38 -26.06 -11.77
CA MET A 86 1.48 -25.25 -10.96
C MET A 86 0.47 -26.12 -10.19
N LYS A 87 0.86 -27.32 -9.76
CA LYS A 87 -0.03 -28.30 -9.11
C LYS A 87 -0.77 -27.72 -7.88
N ASP A 88 -0.10 -26.88 -7.11
CA ASP A 88 -0.64 -26.32 -5.87
C ASP A 88 -1.08 -24.87 -6.05
N ALA A 89 -1.73 -24.56 -7.19
CA ALA A 89 -2.13 -23.20 -7.54
C ALA A 89 -3.05 -22.57 -6.48
N ASP A 90 -3.96 -23.36 -5.90
CA ASP A 90 -4.91 -22.86 -4.88
C ASP A 90 -4.22 -22.54 -3.55
N GLU A 91 -3.30 -23.40 -3.11
CA GLU A 91 -2.49 -23.15 -1.91
C GLU A 91 -1.58 -21.95 -2.10
N CYS A 92 -0.95 -21.85 -3.28
CA CYS A 92 -0.12 -20.72 -3.66
C CYS A 92 -0.93 -19.41 -3.69
N ALA A 93 -2.16 -19.43 -4.24
CA ALA A 93 -3.05 -18.28 -4.24
C ALA A 93 -3.44 -17.87 -2.81
N GLY A 94 -3.76 -18.83 -1.95
CA GLY A 94 -4.05 -18.57 -0.53
C GLY A 94 -2.86 -17.96 0.21
N PHE A 95 -1.65 -18.44 -0.07
CA PHE A 95 -0.42 -17.87 0.51
C PHE A 95 -0.13 -16.46 -0.02
N MET A 96 -0.26 -16.25 -1.34
CA MET A 96 -0.11 -14.92 -1.94
C MET A 96 -1.15 -13.93 -1.41
N ALA A 97 -2.40 -14.36 -1.21
CA ALA A 97 -3.44 -13.52 -0.63
C ALA A 97 -3.12 -13.09 0.82
N LYS A 98 -2.58 -14.02 1.64
CA LYS A 98 -2.10 -13.68 2.99
C LYS A 98 -0.96 -12.66 3.00
N LEU A 99 -0.16 -12.62 1.95
CA LEU A 99 0.92 -11.66 1.76
C LEU A 99 0.47 -10.41 0.95
N GLU A 100 -0.83 -10.29 0.66
CA GLU A 100 -1.41 -9.20 -0.12
C GLU A 100 -0.82 -9.05 -1.54
N LEU A 101 -0.29 -10.13 -2.11
CA LEU A 101 0.32 -10.16 -3.44
C LEU A 101 -0.71 -10.38 -4.55
N PHE A 102 -1.84 -9.68 -4.51
CA PHE A 102 -2.96 -9.85 -5.44
C PHE A 102 -2.57 -9.66 -6.91
N SER A 103 -1.68 -8.71 -7.20
CA SER A 103 -1.16 -8.48 -8.54
C SER A 103 -0.38 -9.67 -9.11
N LEU A 104 0.21 -10.50 -8.27
CA LEU A 104 0.89 -11.73 -8.70
C LEU A 104 -0.12 -12.83 -8.99
N ILE A 105 -1.17 -12.96 -8.19
CA ILE A 105 -2.27 -13.90 -8.43
C ILE A 105 -2.86 -13.66 -9.82
N GLU A 106 -3.15 -12.40 -10.14
CA GLU A 106 -3.68 -12.00 -11.45
C GLU A 106 -2.66 -12.24 -12.57
N LYS A 107 -1.40 -11.81 -12.38
CA LYS A 107 -0.32 -11.94 -13.38
C LYS A 107 -0.06 -13.38 -13.79
N TYR A 108 -0.10 -14.30 -12.83
CA TYR A 108 0.11 -15.74 -13.10
C TYR A 108 -1.16 -16.48 -13.49
N GLY A 109 -2.30 -15.78 -13.58
CA GLY A 109 -3.59 -16.36 -13.97
C GLY A 109 -4.03 -17.49 -13.02
N ILE A 110 -3.57 -17.43 -11.75
CA ILE A 110 -3.95 -18.41 -10.75
C ILE A 110 -5.42 -18.17 -10.46
N LYS A 111 -6.28 -19.08 -10.93
CA LYS A 111 -7.70 -19.00 -10.63
C LYS A 111 -7.86 -19.33 -9.15
N VAL A 112 -8.06 -18.31 -8.34
CA VAL A 112 -8.61 -18.52 -7.01
C VAL A 112 -9.97 -19.13 -7.24
N ASP A 113 -10.15 -20.39 -6.84
CA ASP A 113 -11.49 -20.96 -6.85
C ASP A 113 -12.33 -20.13 -5.88
N LYS A 114 -13.18 -19.26 -6.45
CA LYS A 114 -14.16 -18.46 -5.68
C LYS A 114 -15.08 -19.35 -4.85
N ASN A 115 -14.97 -20.68 -5.01
CA ASN A 115 -15.67 -21.70 -4.26
C ASN A 115 -14.81 -22.41 -3.21
N ALA A 116 -13.52 -22.10 -3.03
CA ALA A 116 -12.78 -22.42 -1.84
C ALA A 116 -13.39 -21.58 -0.70
N LYS A 117 -14.53 -22.02 -0.21
CA LYS A 117 -15.27 -21.39 0.87
C LYS A 117 -14.39 -21.39 2.10
N PRO A 118 -14.11 -20.23 2.72
CA PRO A 118 -13.99 -20.23 4.16
C PRO A 118 -15.24 -20.91 4.71
N GLU A 119 -15.09 -21.67 5.78
CA GLU A 119 -16.21 -22.36 6.46
C GLU A 119 -17.43 -21.45 6.44
N LYS A 120 -18.59 -22.03 6.12
CA LYS A 120 -19.86 -21.29 6.01
C LYS A 120 -20.13 -20.50 7.30
N VAL A 121 -19.63 -19.27 7.34
CA VAL A 121 -20.28 -18.23 8.14
C VAL A 121 -21.62 -18.03 7.44
N GLU A 122 -22.72 -18.22 8.15
CA GLU A 122 -24.05 -17.89 7.63
C GLU A 122 -24.00 -16.45 7.12
N LYS A 123 -24.04 -16.29 5.79
CA LYS A 123 -24.00 -14.98 5.18
C LYS A 123 -25.34 -14.32 5.46
N ASN A 124 -25.37 -13.39 6.40
CA ASN A 124 -26.53 -12.56 6.63
C ASN A 124 -26.82 -11.79 5.35
N SER A 125 -28.09 -11.73 4.95
CA SER A 125 -28.52 -10.92 3.83
C SER A 125 -28.45 -9.46 4.25
N LEU A 126 -27.89 -8.61 3.37
CA LEU A 126 -27.88 -7.16 3.57
C LEU A 126 -29.33 -6.64 3.49
N GLU A 127 -29.78 -5.97 4.52
CA GLU A 127 -31.06 -5.26 4.54
C GLU A 127 -30.79 -3.75 4.37
N VAL A 128 -31.24 -3.20 3.24
CA VAL A 128 -31.17 -1.77 2.93
C VAL A 128 -32.58 -1.17 3.00
N VAL A 129 -32.75 -0.13 3.78
CA VAL A 129 -34.05 0.51 4.08
C VAL A 129 -34.04 1.94 3.53
N SER A 130 -34.93 2.24 2.61
CA SER A 130 -35.09 3.59 2.03
C SER A 130 -36.39 4.30 2.47
N ASP A 131 -37.33 3.56 3.03
CA ASP A 131 -38.60 4.11 3.54
C ASP A 131 -38.67 3.85 5.05
N PHE A 132 -38.45 4.88 5.85
CA PHE A 132 -38.39 4.82 7.32
C PHE A 132 -38.80 6.13 7.99
N ASP A 133 -39.17 6.06 9.26
CA ASP A 133 -39.40 7.28 10.06
C ASP A 133 -38.06 7.87 10.52
N GLU A 134 -37.73 9.04 9.97
CA GLU A 134 -36.47 9.74 10.22
C GLU A 134 -36.31 10.13 11.70
N ASN A 135 -37.41 10.53 12.37
CA ASN A 135 -37.37 10.91 13.78
C ASN A 135 -37.15 9.68 14.67
N GLU A 136 -37.74 8.55 14.30
CA GLU A 136 -37.53 7.28 14.99
C GLU A 136 -36.08 6.82 14.84
N LEU A 137 -35.52 6.84 13.63
CA LEU A 137 -34.12 6.50 13.39
C LEU A 137 -33.18 7.41 14.18
N LEU A 138 -33.38 8.73 14.11
CA LEU A 138 -32.57 9.70 14.84
C LEU A 138 -32.61 9.45 16.35
N LYS A 139 -33.80 9.18 16.91
CA LYS A 139 -33.98 8.88 18.34
C LYS A 139 -33.22 7.56 18.70
N ASN A 140 -33.35 6.55 17.89
CA ASN A 140 -32.72 5.25 18.13
C ASN A 140 -31.19 5.34 18.09
N VAL A 141 -30.63 5.97 17.06
CA VAL A 141 -29.18 6.23 16.96
C VAL A 141 -28.66 7.05 18.15
N LYS A 142 -29.40 8.09 18.57
CA LYS A 142 -29.06 8.86 19.77
C LYS A 142 -29.05 8.04 21.05
N SER A 143 -29.90 7.04 21.17
CA SER A 143 -29.93 6.17 22.36
C SER A 143 -28.67 5.32 22.49
N GLU A 144 -28.04 4.94 21.37
CA GLU A 144 -26.78 4.19 21.34
C GLU A 144 -25.53 5.07 21.43
N LYS A 145 -25.69 6.38 21.18
CA LYS A 145 -24.60 7.39 21.14
C LYS A 145 -23.53 7.11 20.08
N LYS A 146 -23.74 6.15 19.20
CA LYS A 146 -22.83 5.78 18.10
C LYS A 146 -23.51 5.94 16.76
N LEU A 147 -22.83 6.58 15.83
CA LEU A 147 -23.27 6.80 14.46
C LEU A 147 -22.22 6.25 13.50
N TYR A 148 -22.55 5.19 12.78
CA TYR A 148 -21.78 4.75 11.61
C TYR A 148 -22.40 5.41 10.38
N LEU A 149 -21.61 6.24 9.71
CA LEU A 149 -22.04 7.11 8.64
C LEU A 149 -21.22 6.88 7.37
N ASN A 150 -21.91 6.71 6.25
CA ASN A 150 -21.35 6.81 4.92
C ASN A 150 -22.09 7.90 4.15
N PHE A 151 -21.41 8.63 3.27
CA PHE A 151 -22.00 9.72 2.52
C PHE A 151 -21.31 9.90 1.17
N GLU A 152 -22.06 10.40 0.22
CA GLU A 152 -21.58 10.76 -1.11
C GLU A 152 -21.85 12.24 -1.36
N THR A 153 -20.81 12.97 -1.79
CA THR A 153 -20.95 14.38 -2.18
C THR A 153 -20.43 14.57 -3.61
N GLU A 154 -21.01 15.50 -4.31
CA GLU A 154 -20.52 15.95 -5.60
C GLU A 154 -20.53 17.48 -5.66
N ASN A 155 -19.38 18.08 -6.00
CA ASN A 155 -19.22 19.55 -6.00
C ASN A 155 -19.59 20.20 -4.65
N LYS A 156 -19.28 19.54 -3.54
CA LYS A 156 -19.62 19.93 -2.16
C LYS A 156 -21.13 19.96 -1.85
N GLU A 157 -21.94 19.31 -2.68
CA GLU A 157 -23.38 19.09 -2.39
C GLU A 157 -23.61 17.65 -2.01
N LEU A 158 -24.47 17.41 -1.01
CA LEU A 158 -24.84 16.06 -0.58
C LEU A 158 -25.65 15.38 -1.68
N LYS A 159 -25.24 14.17 -2.06
CA LYS A 159 -26.01 13.31 -3.00
C LYS A 159 -26.84 12.29 -2.26
N SER A 160 -26.22 11.61 -1.32
CA SER A 160 -26.87 10.62 -0.47
C SER A 160 -26.02 10.35 0.76
N PHE A 161 -26.65 9.80 1.78
CA PHE A 161 -25.94 9.23 2.92
C PHE A 161 -26.60 7.94 3.38
N ALA A 162 -25.85 7.17 4.14
CA ALA A 162 -26.30 5.94 4.75
C ALA A 162 -25.92 5.89 6.23
N VAL A 163 -26.80 5.35 7.04
CA VAL A 163 -26.59 5.10 8.47
C VAL A 163 -26.71 3.62 8.73
N LEU A 164 -25.72 3.03 9.39
CA LEU A 164 -25.79 1.66 9.87
C LEU A 164 -26.35 1.65 11.30
N PHE A 165 -27.48 0.97 11.48
CA PHE A 165 -28.10 0.81 12.77
C PHE A 165 -28.81 -0.54 12.86
N ASP A 166 -28.65 -1.25 13.97
CA ASP A 166 -29.24 -2.56 14.24
C ASP A 166 -29.05 -3.57 13.06
N GLY A 167 -27.84 -3.59 12.49
CA GLY A 167 -27.49 -4.49 11.38
C GLY A 167 -28.14 -4.14 10.03
N LYS A 168 -28.86 -3.03 9.93
CA LYS A 168 -29.52 -2.54 8.71
C LYS A 168 -28.87 -1.24 8.24
N VAL A 169 -28.90 -1.04 6.92
CA VAL A 169 -28.39 0.17 6.27
C VAL A 169 -29.58 1.06 5.87
N TYR A 170 -29.71 2.20 6.50
CA TYR A 170 -30.72 3.21 6.20
C TYR A 170 -30.14 4.22 5.23
N ILE A 171 -30.76 4.43 4.08
CA ILE A 171 -30.30 5.35 3.04
C ILE A 171 -31.27 6.51 2.87
N SER A 172 -30.73 7.73 2.79
CA SER A 172 -31.53 8.93 2.55
C SER A 172 -30.75 9.96 1.73
N THR A 173 -31.50 10.88 1.13
CA THR A 173 -31.01 12.08 0.44
C THR A 173 -31.40 13.37 1.18
N ASP A 174 -32.06 13.24 2.34
CA ASP A 174 -32.53 14.39 3.13
C ASP A 174 -31.34 15.09 3.79
N GLU A 175 -31.04 16.30 3.33
CA GLU A 175 -29.95 17.12 3.85
C GLU A 175 -30.20 17.59 5.29
N GLU A 176 -31.46 17.86 5.68
CA GLU A 176 -31.77 18.29 7.04
C GLU A 176 -31.49 17.16 8.05
N LEU A 177 -31.86 15.93 7.70
CA LEU A 177 -31.57 14.77 8.52
C LEU A 177 -30.06 14.53 8.62
N PHE A 178 -29.34 14.64 7.49
CA PHE A 178 -27.88 14.52 7.48
C PHE A 178 -27.22 15.54 8.41
N VAL A 179 -27.64 16.81 8.32
CA VAL A 179 -27.12 17.87 9.19
C VAL A 179 -27.41 17.60 10.67
N LYS A 180 -28.60 17.08 11.01
CA LYS A 180 -28.93 16.68 12.39
C LYS A 180 -27.98 15.60 12.92
N PHE A 181 -27.54 14.67 12.09
CA PHE A 181 -26.59 13.64 12.47
C PHE A 181 -25.18 14.19 12.66
N ILE A 182 -24.67 15.00 11.70
CA ILE A 182 -23.28 15.43 11.74
C ILE A 182 -23.03 16.54 12.78
N ALA A 183 -24.01 17.38 13.06
CA ALA A 183 -23.90 18.48 14.02
C ALA A 183 -24.13 18.05 15.47
N ASP A 184 -24.64 16.87 15.74
CA ASP A 184 -24.92 16.38 17.08
C ASP A 184 -23.66 16.05 17.85
N SER A 185 -23.36 16.80 18.91
CA SER A 185 -22.17 16.64 19.75
C SER A 185 -22.20 15.41 20.66
N GLU A 186 -23.40 14.85 20.92
CA GLU A 186 -23.55 13.67 21.77
C GLU A 186 -23.32 12.35 21.02
N LEU A 187 -23.35 12.41 19.66
CA LEU A 187 -23.13 11.25 18.80
C LEU A 187 -21.64 11.07 18.48
N GLU A 188 -21.08 9.95 18.88
CA GLU A 188 -19.76 9.49 18.42
C GLU A 188 -19.85 9.05 16.96
N LYS A 189 -19.15 9.75 16.07
CA LYS A 189 -19.20 9.48 14.63
C LYS A 189 -18.05 8.63 14.17
N TYR A 190 -18.39 7.53 13.53
CA TYR A 190 -17.51 6.57 12.85
C TYR A 190 -17.80 6.65 11.36
N THR A 191 -16.85 7.11 10.58
CA THR A 191 -17.08 7.37 9.17
C THR A 191 -15.82 7.14 8.34
N ARG A 192 -15.83 7.54 7.11
CA ARG A 192 -14.72 7.51 6.19
C ARG A 192 -14.59 8.86 5.48
N ASN A 193 -13.35 9.24 5.15
CA ASN A 193 -13.06 10.47 4.39
C ASN A 193 -13.60 11.74 5.07
N ILE A 194 -13.29 11.90 6.35
CA ILE A 194 -13.75 13.05 7.15
C ILE A 194 -13.33 14.39 6.56
N LYS A 195 -12.24 14.45 5.79
CA LYS A 195 -11.83 15.68 5.12
C LYS A 195 -12.92 16.19 4.17
N THR A 196 -13.55 15.29 3.39
CA THR A 196 -14.68 15.62 2.52
C THR A 196 -15.89 16.07 3.33
N LEU A 197 -16.17 15.42 4.49
CA LEU A 197 -17.23 15.83 5.39
C LEU A 197 -17.00 17.24 5.93
N TYR A 198 -15.79 17.56 6.37
CA TYR A 198 -15.44 18.89 6.84
C TYR A 198 -15.49 19.94 5.73
N ALA A 199 -15.09 19.58 4.50
CA ALA A 199 -15.19 20.48 3.36
C ALA A 199 -16.63 20.84 3.01
N TYR A 200 -17.54 19.86 3.05
CA TYR A 200 -18.99 20.06 2.90
C TYR A 200 -19.55 20.96 4.02
N ALA A 201 -19.22 20.65 5.26
CA ALA A 201 -19.74 21.35 6.43
C ALA A 201 -19.26 22.81 6.48
N ASP A 202 -17.98 23.07 6.14
CA ASP A 202 -17.42 24.44 6.09
C ASP A 202 -18.14 25.30 5.05
N GLU A 203 -18.46 24.76 3.87
CA GLU A 203 -19.23 25.46 2.83
C GLU A 203 -20.63 25.84 3.28
N LYS A 204 -21.27 24.98 4.07
CA LYS A 204 -22.63 25.18 4.60
C LYS A 204 -22.65 25.91 5.95
N ASN A 205 -21.51 26.29 6.52
CA ASN A 205 -21.36 26.85 7.86
C ASN A 205 -21.96 25.95 8.96
N ILE A 206 -21.72 24.64 8.86
CA ILE A 206 -22.14 23.63 9.81
C ILE A 206 -20.94 23.22 10.67
N ASP A 207 -21.10 23.22 11.99
CA ASP A 207 -20.09 22.63 12.86
C ASP A 207 -20.30 21.12 12.96
N VAL A 208 -19.27 20.37 12.59
CA VAL A 208 -19.23 18.91 12.77
C VAL A 208 -18.45 18.62 14.03
N GLU A 209 -19.09 17.94 14.97
CA GLU A 209 -18.51 17.63 16.26
C GLU A 209 -18.44 16.13 16.51
N ASN A 210 -17.57 15.74 17.44
CA ASN A 210 -17.45 14.38 17.98
C ASN A 210 -17.24 13.29 16.90
N ILE A 211 -16.36 13.58 15.91
CA ILE A 211 -15.83 12.52 15.06
C ILE A 211 -14.75 11.78 15.86
N VAL A 212 -14.98 10.50 16.12
CA VAL A 212 -14.06 9.69 16.93
C VAL A 212 -13.23 8.73 16.09
N PHE A 213 -13.67 8.41 14.87
CA PHE A 213 -12.98 7.45 14.02
C PHE A 213 -13.18 7.73 12.53
N ASP A 214 -12.06 7.71 11.79
CA ASP A 214 -12.04 7.67 10.34
C ASP A 214 -11.33 6.39 9.89
N ILE A 215 -12.05 5.56 9.12
CA ILE A 215 -11.56 4.25 8.66
C ILE A 215 -10.32 4.40 7.78
N GLU A 216 -10.30 5.38 6.88
CA GLU A 216 -9.19 5.56 5.94
C GLU A 216 -7.94 6.07 6.64
N LEU A 217 -8.07 7.03 7.56
CA LEU A 217 -6.96 7.51 8.36
C LEU A 217 -6.41 6.42 9.27
N ALA A 218 -7.28 5.66 9.93
CA ALA A 218 -6.86 4.54 10.78
C ALA A 218 -6.13 3.46 9.97
N ALA A 219 -6.65 3.07 8.82
CA ALA A 219 -6.01 2.10 7.93
C ALA A 219 -4.65 2.62 7.42
N TYR A 220 -4.56 3.89 7.04
CA TYR A 220 -3.30 4.53 6.64
C TYR A 220 -2.26 4.53 7.75
N LEU A 221 -2.63 4.83 8.99
CA LEU A 221 -1.71 4.80 10.13
C LEU A 221 -1.15 3.39 10.40
N ILE A 222 -1.99 2.36 10.22
CA ILE A 222 -1.58 0.97 10.44
C ILE A 222 -0.65 0.48 9.32
N GLU A 223 -0.97 0.77 8.06
CA GLU A 223 -0.24 0.30 6.87
C GLU A 223 -0.06 1.41 5.83
N PRO A 224 0.88 2.36 6.04
CA PRO A 224 1.08 3.52 5.16
C PRO A 224 1.55 3.15 3.74
N SER A 225 2.03 1.93 3.54
CA SER A 225 2.52 1.45 2.24
C SER A 225 1.44 0.84 1.37
N SER A 226 0.24 0.63 1.89
CA SER A 226 -0.88 0.12 1.10
C SER A 226 -1.25 1.08 -0.04
N LYS A 227 -1.66 0.52 -1.16
CA LYS A 227 -2.11 1.29 -2.33
C LYS A 227 -3.63 1.40 -2.44
N ASP A 228 -4.35 0.61 -1.66
CA ASP A 228 -5.80 0.53 -1.71
C ASP A 228 -6.38 0.40 -0.30
N TYR A 229 -7.06 1.46 0.13
CA TYR A 229 -7.79 1.52 1.39
C TYR A 229 -9.30 1.41 1.18
N SER A 230 -9.78 0.88 0.04
CA SER A 230 -11.20 0.69 -0.20
C SER A 230 -11.83 -0.22 0.87
N ASP A 231 -13.09 0.05 1.21
CA ASP A 231 -13.78 -0.69 2.28
C ASP A 231 -13.83 -2.20 2.01
N LYS A 232 -14.02 -2.61 0.75
CA LYS A 232 -14.02 -4.03 0.36
C LYS A 232 -12.64 -4.67 0.58
N ASN A 233 -11.56 -3.95 0.26
CA ASN A 233 -10.21 -4.44 0.46
C ASN A 233 -9.84 -4.51 1.94
N LEU A 234 -10.25 -3.50 2.73
CA LEU A 234 -10.07 -3.52 4.17
C LEU A 234 -10.83 -4.66 4.82
N CYS A 235 -12.10 -4.87 4.47
CA CYS A 235 -12.87 -6.01 4.97
C CYS A 235 -12.18 -7.35 4.65
N ALA A 236 -11.67 -7.52 3.43
CA ALA A 236 -10.94 -8.72 3.04
C ALA A 236 -9.64 -8.89 3.85
N SER A 237 -8.86 -7.82 4.04
CA SER A 237 -7.59 -7.84 4.80
C SER A 237 -7.78 -8.16 6.27
N TYR A 238 -8.95 -7.81 6.82
CA TYR A 238 -9.32 -8.11 8.22
C TYR A 238 -10.20 -9.34 8.37
N GLU A 239 -10.34 -10.16 7.32
CA GLU A 239 -11.14 -11.40 7.33
C GLU A 239 -12.60 -11.15 7.75
N ILE A 240 -13.18 -10.02 7.31
CA ILE A 240 -14.57 -9.68 7.55
C ILE A 240 -15.41 -10.16 6.36
N ALA A 241 -16.35 -11.04 6.63
CA ALA A 241 -17.23 -11.56 5.60
C ALA A 241 -18.30 -10.53 5.22
N LEU A 242 -18.31 -10.10 3.97
CA LEU A 242 -19.35 -9.19 3.48
C LEU A 242 -20.72 -9.88 3.44
N PRO A 243 -21.82 -9.21 3.85
CA PRO A 243 -23.16 -9.70 3.68
C PRO A 243 -23.49 -9.84 2.19
N VAL A 244 -24.42 -10.70 1.85
CA VAL A 244 -24.84 -10.86 0.44
C VAL A 244 -25.94 -9.87 0.13
N CYS A 245 -25.71 -9.02 -0.85
CA CYS A 245 -26.74 -8.17 -1.42
C CYS A 245 -27.46 -8.90 -2.57
N THR A 246 -28.78 -8.88 -2.58
CA THR A 246 -29.60 -9.44 -3.67
C THR A 246 -29.94 -8.40 -4.73
N ASP A 247 -29.75 -7.13 -4.46
CA ASP A 247 -30.02 -6.00 -5.33
C ASP A 247 -28.70 -5.33 -5.75
N GLU A 248 -28.40 -5.37 -7.04
CA GLU A 248 -27.17 -4.78 -7.61
C GLU A 248 -27.00 -3.29 -7.27
N GLN A 249 -28.10 -2.54 -7.12
CA GLN A 249 -28.03 -1.11 -6.77
C GLN A 249 -27.51 -0.87 -5.35
N ASN A 250 -27.67 -1.84 -4.48
CA ASN A 250 -27.28 -1.77 -3.06
C ASN A 250 -25.95 -2.48 -2.76
N GLU A 251 -25.31 -3.09 -3.76
CA GLU A 251 -24.01 -3.79 -3.60
C GLU A 251 -22.91 -2.87 -3.01
N LYS A 252 -22.99 -1.57 -3.27
CA LYS A 252 -22.04 -0.59 -2.72
C LYS A 252 -22.09 -0.47 -1.20
N TYR A 253 -23.17 -0.91 -0.56
CA TYR A 253 -23.32 -0.85 0.90
C TYR A 253 -22.90 -2.14 1.64
N GLU A 254 -22.49 -3.18 0.93
CA GLU A 254 -22.05 -4.45 1.56
C GLU A 254 -20.88 -4.23 2.56
N ALA A 255 -19.89 -3.46 2.16
CA ALA A 255 -18.76 -3.16 3.02
C ALA A 255 -19.12 -2.17 4.14
N PHE A 256 -20.02 -1.21 3.85
CA PHE A 256 -20.52 -0.28 4.86
C PHE A 256 -21.28 -1.00 5.99
N ALA A 257 -22.04 -2.04 5.67
CA ALA A 257 -22.73 -2.85 6.67
C ALA A 257 -21.76 -3.52 7.68
N CYS A 258 -20.48 -3.59 7.35
CA CYS A 258 -19.43 -4.15 8.21
C CYS A 258 -18.67 -3.08 9.03
N TYR A 259 -19.04 -1.80 8.95
CA TYR A 259 -18.27 -0.72 9.60
C TYR A 259 -18.12 -0.88 11.10
N ALA A 260 -19.11 -1.42 11.79
CA ALA A 260 -19.01 -1.65 13.23
C ALA A 260 -17.84 -2.62 13.56
N GLU A 261 -17.78 -3.76 12.88
CA GLU A 261 -16.71 -4.75 13.06
C GLU A 261 -15.36 -4.23 12.53
N LEU A 262 -15.36 -3.55 11.39
CA LEU A 262 -14.14 -2.99 10.79
C LEU A 262 -13.52 -1.92 11.69
N CYS A 263 -14.32 -1.01 12.24
CA CYS A 263 -13.84 0.02 13.17
C CYS A 263 -13.28 -0.60 14.47
N GLU A 264 -13.88 -1.66 14.97
CA GLU A 264 -13.37 -2.39 16.14
C GLU A 264 -12.00 -2.99 15.85
N LYS A 265 -11.86 -3.77 14.75
CA LYS A 265 -10.59 -4.41 14.37
C LYS A 265 -9.48 -3.41 14.09
N LEU A 266 -9.79 -2.32 13.38
CA LEU A 266 -8.83 -1.22 13.15
C LEU A 266 -8.46 -0.52 14.46
N GLY A 267 -9.44 -0.23 15.32
CA GLY A 267 -9.23 0.39 16.63
C GLY A 267 -8.31 -0.42 17.52
N ASP A 268 -8.50 -1.74 17.56
CA ASP A 268 -7.63 -2.66 18.31
C ASP A 268 -6.18 -2.61 17.80
N LYS A 269 -5.96 -2.54 16.48
CA LYS A 269 -4.62 -2.39 15.90
C LYS A 269 -4.01 -1.02 16.20
N ILE A 270 -4.76 0.07 16.07
CA ILE A 270 -4.33 1.42 16.44
C ILE A 270 -3.86 1.44 17.90
N LYS A 271 -4.62 0.80 18.78
CA LYS A 271 -4.29 0.66 20.20
C LYS A 271 -3.03 -0.19 20.41
N ALA A 272 -2.93 -1.33 19.75
CA ALA A 272 -1.76 -2.22 19.85
C ALA A 272 -0.47 -1.52 19.39
N HIS A 273 -0.57 -0.61 18.41
CA HIS A 273 0.55 0.21 17.93
C HIS A 273 0.80 1.49 18.77
N GLY A 274 -0.05 1.78 19.78
CA GLY A 274 0.06 2.98 20.59
C GLY A 274 -0.23 4.28 19.83
N GLN A 275 -1.06 4.22 18.77
CA GLN A 275 -1.34 5.33 17.85
C GLN A 275 -2.69 6.02 18.14
N GLU A 276 -3.35 5.71 19.24
CA GLU A 276 -4.67 6.27 19.61
C GLU A 276 -4.64 7.81 19.67
N LYS A 277 -3.62 8.37 20.32
CA LYS A 277 -3.45 9.83 20.40
C LYS A 277 -3.10 10.44 19.05
N LEU A 278 -2.33 9.74 18.23
CA LEU A 278 -1.99 10.21 16.88
C LEU A 278 -3.28 10.36 16.05
N LEU A 279 -4.15 9.34 16.06
CA LEU A 279 -5.41 9.40 15.34
C LEU A 279 -6.33 10.49 15.88
N SER A 280 -6.57 10.53 17.21
CA SER A 280 -7.60 11.36 17.81
C SER A 280 -7.18 12.83 18.03
N GLU A 281 -5.91 13.08 18.39
CA GLU A 281 -5.43 14.41 18.74
C GLU A 281 -4.73 15.13 17.59
N ILE A 282 -4.30 14.39 16.54
CA ILE A 282 -3.54 14.95 15.41
C ILE A 282 -4.28 14.74 14.10
N GLU A 283 -4.48 13.51 13.64
CA GLU A 283 -4.97 13.23 12.28
C GLU A 283 -6.41 13.70 12.06
N ILE A 284 -7.33 13.40 12.98
CA ILE A 284 -8.72 13.85 12.87
C ILE A 284 -8.81 15.37 12.92
N PRO A 285 -8.21 16.09 13.88
CA PRO A 285 -8.21 17.56 13.88
C PRO A 285 -7.51 18.17 12.67
N LEU A 286 -6.44 17.57 12.20
CA LEU A 286 -5.70 18.02 11.01
C LEU A 286 -6.55 17.94 9.75
N ALA A 287 -7.35 16.90 9.58
CA ALA A 287 -8.27 16.77 8.45
C ALA A 287 -9.24 17.97 8.35
N LYS A 288 -9.74 18.51 9.49
CA LYS A 288 -10.57 19.73 9.53
C LYS A 288 -9.79 20.94 9.01
N VAL A 289 -8.53 21.10 9.43
CA VAL A 289 -7.67 22.21 8.99
C VAL A 289 -7.40 22.12 7.49
N LEU A 290 -7.03 20.93 7.00
CA LEU A 290 -6.73 20.69 5.59
C LEU A 290 -7.96 20.93 4.70
N ALA A 291 -9.14 20.47 5.12
CA ALA A 291 -10.39 20.73 4.40
C ALA A 291 -10.65 22.24 4.24
N ARG A 292 -10.47 23.01 5.32
CA ARG A 292 -10.63 24.46 5.29
C ARG A 292 -9.59 25.15 4.42
N MET A 293 -8.34 24.71 4.45
CA MET A 293 -7.28 25.23 3.56
C MET A 293 -7.61 24.98 2.09
N GLU A 294 -8.12 23.80 1.75
CA GLU A 294 -8.56 23.46 0.39
C GLU A 294 -9.75 24.28 -0.06
N ASN A 295 -10.70 24.55 0.84
CA ASN A 295 -11.86 25.40 0.54
C ASN A 295 -11.47 26.85 0.27
N ILE A 296 -10.52 27.40 1.02
CA ILE A 296 -9.99 28.76 0.81
C ILE A 296 -9.16 28.79 -0.47
N GLY A 297 -8.41 27.73 -0.76
CA GLY A 297 -7.49 27.66 -1.89
C GLY A 297 -6.26 28.55 -1.73
N VAL A 298 -5.43 28.56 -2.76
CA VAL A 298 -4.25 29.43 -2.87
C VAL A 298 -4.28 30.19 -4.18
N CYS A 299 -3.87 31.46 -4.14
CA CYS A 299 -3.75 32.26 -5.34
C CYS A 299 -2.49 31.84 -6.12
N VAL A 300 -2.66 31.42 -7.36
CA VAL A 300 -1.55 31.03 -8.24
C VAL A 300 -1.52 31.91 -9.47
N GLU A 301 -0.31 32.28 -9.90
CA GLU A 301 -0.10 33.03 -11.13
C GLU A 301 -0.05 32.08 -12.34
N ARG A 302 -1.06 32.15 -13.19
CA ARG A 302 -1.21 31.24 -14.33
C ARG A 302 0.01 31.28 -15.27
N GLN A 303 0.57 32.46 -15.54
CA GLN A 303 1.76 32.61 -16.40
C GLN A 303 2.97 31.84 -15.85
N GLY A 304 3.15 31.82 -14.51
CA GLY A 304 4.24 31.08 -13.88
C GLY A 304 4.07 29.57 -14.06
N ILE A 305 2.85 29.04 -13.96
CA ILE A 305 2.57 27.61 -14.16
C ILE A 305 2.74 27.22 -15.63
N ASP A 306 2.23 28.01 -16.56
CA ASP A 306 2.39 27.78 -18.00
C ASP A 306 3.88 27.74 -18.40
N CYS A 307 4.71 28.62 -17.81
CA CYS A 307 6.14 28.64 -18.03
C CYS A 307 6.85 27.36 -17.53
N LEU A 308 6.44 26.81 -16.39
CA LEU A 308 6.96 25.55 -15.83
C LEU A 308 6.59 24.35 -16.70
N LEU A 309 5.39 24.29 -17.26
CA LEU A 309 4.95 23.23 -18.17
C LEU A 309 5.82 23.17 -19.43
N TYR A 310 6.14 24.33 -20.02
CA TYR A 310 7.03 24.40 -21.19
C TYR A 310 8.47 23.95 -20.91
N THR A 311 8.95 24.05 -19.67
CA THR A 311 10.31 23.64 -19.31
C THR A 311 10.41 22.17 -18.90
N SER A 312 9.29 21.51 -18.59
CA SER A 312 9.27 20.08 -18.27
C SER A 312 9.18 19.16 -19.49
N ASP A 313 8.76 19.71 -20.66
CA ASP A 313 8.65 18.98 -21.93
C ASP A 313 9.89 19.20 -22.85
N ALA A 314 10.93 19.89 -22.38
CA ALA A 314 12.19 20.12 -23.06
C ALA A 314 13.33 19.30 -22.42
#